data_9597e4eb387ba78acbfac294d8046982
#
_entry.id   9597e4eb387ba78acbfac294d8046982
#
_cell.length_a   1.000
_cell.length_b   1.000
_cell.length_c   1.000
_cell.angle_alpha   90.00
_cell.angle_beta   90.00
_cell.angle_gamma   90.00
#
_symmetry.space_group_name_H-M   'P 1'
#
loop_
_entity.id
_entity.type
_entity.pdbx_description
1 polymer ?
#
loop_
_entity_poly.entity_id
_entity_poly.type
_entity_poly.pdbx_seq_one_letter_code
_entity_poly.pdbx_strand_id
1 'polypeptide(L)'
;VSTAEHVALAGELAALTQRRITDPLEILLGSGEQTGPVRERLRIEAEVWAAQLLGRDERLAVRTAARLIAALFPSDGPFDPPDEWWRTAFGRAVARRAGHPGRQAVPFSTAGAMLGITRQGVHDLVKRAKLDRHPDGGVSTDSIRRRLNQPQERHAARHDRH
;
A
#
# COMPACT_ATOMS: atom_id res chain seq x y z
N VAL A 1 -5.28 -14.31 -2.79
CA VAL A 1 -3.97 -13.85 -2.27
C VAL A 1 -2.98 -14.97 -2.46
N SER A 2 -1.85 -14.69 -3.11
CA SER A 2 -0.80 -15.67 -3.32
C SER A 2 0.16 -15.71 -2.13
N THR A 3 0.78 -16.88 -1.90
CA THR A 3 1.84 -17.03 -0.91
C THR A 3 3.00 -16.07 -1.17
N ALA A 4 3.32 -15.81 -2.45
CA ALA A 4 4.37 -14.88 -2.84
C ALA A 4 4.07 -13.44 -2.42
N GLU A 5 2.82 -12.97 -2.55
CA GLU A 5 2.42 -11.64 -2.08
C GLU A 5 2.56 -11.51 -0.56
N HIS A 6 2.12 -12.53 0.18
CA HIS A 6 2.25 -12.56 1.63
C HIS A 6 3.73 -12.49 2.06
N VAL A 7 4.57 -13.34 1.49
CA VAL A 7 6.01 -13.37 1.81
C VAL A 7 6.68 -12.03 1.50
N ALA A 8 6.39 -11.45 0.34
CA ALA A 8 6.95 -10.15 -0.05
C ALA A 8 6.53 -9.04 0.93
N LEU A 9 5.26 -8.98 1.29
CA LEU A 9 4.73 -7.97 2.21
C LEU A 9 5.27 -8.16 3.63
N ALA A 10 5.29 -9.37 4.15
CA ALA A 10 5.83 -9.67 5.48
C ALA A 10 7.32 -9.30 5.57
N GLY A 11 8.10 -9.65 4.56
CA GLY A 11 9.51 -9.29 4.49
C GLY A 11 9.75 -7.79 4.43
N GLU A 12 8.97 -7.07 3.65
CA GLU A 12 9.03 -5.61 3.58
C GLU A 12 8.67 -4.94 4.91
N LEU A 13 7.60 -5.38 5.56
CA LEU A 13 7.19 -4.85 6.87
C LEU A 13 8.23 -5.14 7.95
N ALA A 14 8.82 -6.33 7.96
CA ALA A 14 9.89 -6.67 8.89
C ALA A 14 11.12 -5.76 8.69
N ALA A 15 11.55 -5.55 7.45
CA ALA A 15 12.66 -4.67 7.12
C ALA A 15 12.37 -3.20 7.47
N LEU A 16 11.14 -2.75 7.25
CA LEU A 16 10.71 -1.39 7.55
C LEU A 16 10.69 -1.12 9.06
N THR A 17 10.17 -2.05 9.86
CA THR A 17 10.18 -1.93 11.32
C THR A 17 11.60 -1.96 11.87
N GLN A 18 12.48 -2.76 11.32
CA GLN A 18 13.88 -2.78 11.69
C GLN A 18 14.55 -1.41 11.47
N ARG A 19 14.41 -0.85 10.27
CA ARG A 19 15.04 0.43 9.93
C ARG A 19 14.47 1.60 10.71
N ARG A 20 13.18 1.60 11.00
CA ARG A 20 12.49 2.76 11.59
C ARG A 20 12.33 2.68 13.09
N ILE A 21 12.46 1.51 13.69
CA ILE A 21 12.25 1.30 15.12
C ILE A 21 13.49 0.71 15.78
N THR A 22 13.88 -0.50 15.44
CA THR A 22 14.93 -1.20 16.18
C THR A 22 16.34 -0.67 15.88
N ASP A 23 16.67 -0.35 14.65
CA ASP A 23 17.99 0.22 14.35
C ASP A 23 18.20 1.59 15.02
N PRO A 24 17.27 2.55 14.94
CA PRO A 24 17.40 3.80 15.69
C PRO A 24 17.51 3.58 17.20
N LEU A 25 16.75 2.64 17.74
CA LEU A 25 16.79 2.33 19.17
C LEU A 25 18.15 1.78 19.60
N GLU A 26 18.75 0.89 18.81
CA GLU A 26 20.11 0.38 19.03
C GLU A 26 21.16 1.50 19.02
N ILE A 27 21.05 2.43 18.06
CA ILE A 27 21.93 3.58 17.98
C ILE A 27 21.81 4.44 19.26
N LEU A 28 20.59 4.70 19.71
CA LEU A 28 20.34 5.51 20.91
C LEU A 28 20.82 4.83 22.19
N LEU A 29 20.67 3.52 22.31
CA LEU A 29 21.09 2.75 23.48
C LEU A 29 22.57 2.33 23.44
N GLY A 30 23.21 2.44 22.29
CA GLY A 30 24.60 2.01 22.09
C GLY A 30 24.81 0.49 22.15
N SER A 31 23.72 -0.29 22.10
CA SER A 31 23.75 -1.75 22.24
C SER A 31 22.50 -2.38 21.58
N GLY A 32 22.69 -3.54 20.98
CA GLY A 32 21.61 -4.38 20.44
C GLY A 32 21.05 -5.42 21.43
N GLU A 33 21.56 -5.46 22.64
CA GLU A 33 21.26 -6.51 23.62
C GLU A 33 19.78 -6.51 24.03
N GLN A 34 19.20 -5.34 24.20
CA GLN A 34 17.79 -5.17 24.60
C GLN A 34 16.83 -5.19 23.44
N THR A 35 17.31 -4.90 22.22
CA THR A 35 16.48 -4.82 21.01
C THR A 35 16.32 -6.15 20.29
N GLY A 36 17.18 -7.13 20.55
CA GLY A 36 17.11 -8.46 19.93
C GLY A 36 15.74 -9.14 20.09
N PRO A 37 15.21 -9.26 21.32
CA PRO A 37 13.88 -9.82 21.55
C PRO A 37 12.74 -9.02 20.89
N VAL A 38 12.85 -7.68 20.88
CA VAL A 38 11.88 -6.80 20.24
C VAL A 38 11.92 -7.00 18.71
N ARG A 39 13.11 -7.07 18.14
CA ARG A 39 13.29 -7.32 16.70
C ARG A 39 12.65 -8.63 16.27
N GLU A 40 12.89 -9.69 17.02
CA GLU A 40 12.30 -11.00 16.75
C GLU A 40 10.77 -10.97 16.87
N ARG A 41 10.25 -10.30 17.88
CA ARG A 41 8.81 -10.12 18.05
C ARG A 41 8.19 -9.35 16.87
N LEU A 42 8.81 -8.26 16.43
CA LEU A 42 8.33 -7.47 15.30
C LEU A 42 8.38 -8.26 13.99
N ARG A 43 9.37 -9.13 13.83
CA ARG A 43 9.45 -10.03 12.67
C ARG A 43 8.27 -11.00 12.62
N ILE A 44 7.88 -11.56 13.75
CA ILE A 44 6.69 -12.42 13.88
C ILE A 44 5.41 -11.61 13.62
N GLU A 45 5.30 -10.42 14.21
CA GLU A 45 4.15 -9.55 14.00
C GLU A 45 4.00 -9.12 12.53
N ALA A 46 5.10 -8.96 11.79
CA ALA A 46 5.05 -8.64 10.37
C ALA A 46 4.29 -9.69 9.55
N GLU A 47 4.42 -10.97 9.90
CA GLU A 47 3.63 -12.04 9.30
C GLU A 47 2.13 -11.87 9.59
N VAL A 48 1.80 -11.51 10.82
CA VAL A 48 0.41 -11.26 11.22
C VAL A 48 -0.17 -10.04 10.50
N TRP A 49 0.57 -8.94 10.43
CA TRP A 49 0.13 -7.74 9.72
C TRP A 49 -0.07 -7.99 8.22
N ALA A 50 0.84 -8.74 7.59
CA ALA A 50 0.69 -9.12 6.19
C ALA A 50 -0.59 -9.94 5.98
N ALA A 51 -0.87 -10.90 6.85
CA ALA A 51 -2.10 -11.68 6.79
C ALA A 51 -3.35 -10.81 6.97
N GLN A 52 -3.31 -9.83 7.86
CA GLN A 52 -4.43 -8.91 8.09
C GLN A 52 -4.65 -7.98 6.91
N LEU A 53 -3.58 -7.41 6.32
CA LEU A 53 -3.66 -6.53 5.16
C LEU A 53 -4.17 -7.22 3.90
N LEU A 54 -3.84 -8.49 3.73
CA LEU A 54 -4.22 -9.29 2.57
C LEU A 54 -5.48 -10.14 2.81
N GLY A 55 -5.97 -10.17 4.04
CA GLY A 55 -7.12 -10.98 4.44
C GLY A 55 -8.46 -10.43 3.95
N ARG A 56 -9.54 -11.15 4.27
CA ARG A 56 -10.90 -10.82 3.82
C ARG A 56 -11.61 -9.78 4.69
N ASP A 57 -11.15 -9.59 5.92
CA ASP A 57 -11.73 -8.59 6.83
C ASP A 57 -11.23 -7.19 6.47
N GLU A 58 -12.04 -6.44 5.71
CA GLU A 58 -11.69 -5.09 5.29
C GLU A 58 -11.48 -4.12 6.44
N ARG A 59 -12.28 -4.20 7.49
CA ARG A 59 -12.15 -3.30 8.64
C ARG A 59 -10.84 -3.55 9.38
N LEU A 60 -10.46 -4.81 9.53
CA LEU A 60 -9.18 -5.18 10.13
C LEU A 60 -8.01 -4.73 9.26
N ALA A 61 -8.09 -4.93 7.95
CA ALA A 61 -7.07 -4.48 7.01
C ALA A 61 -6.85 -2.97 7.08
N VAL A 62 -7.92 -2.17 7.07
CA VAL A 62 -7.85 -0.71 7.17
C VAL A 62 -7.25 -0.27 8.52
N ARG A 63 -7.67 -0.87 9.63
CA ARG A 63 -7.10 -0.56 10.94
C ARG A 63 -5.62 -0.91 11.05
N THR A 64 -5.23 -2.05 10.50
CA THR A 64 -3.82 -2.47 10.46
C THR A 64 -2.99 -1.51 9.63
N ALA A 65 -3.47 -1.12 8.44
CA ALA A 65 -2.81 -0.12 7.60
C ALA A 65 -2.63 1.22 8.34
N ALA A 66 -3.68 1.73 8.95
CA ALA A 66 -3.65 2.98 9.69
C ALA A 66 -2.67 2.94 10.87
N ARG A 67 -2.66 1.84 11.62
CA ARG A 67 -1.74 1.64 12.75
C ARG A 67 -0.28 1.59 12.32
N LEU A 68 0.02 0.87 11.25
CA LEU A 68 1.37 0.77 10.70
C LEU A 68 1.86 2.10 10.14
N ILE A 69 1.01 2.83 9.42
CA ILE A 69 1.35 4.16 8.91
C ILE A 69 1.63 5.13 10.07
N ALA A 70 0.78 5.16 11.08
CA ALA A 70 0.97 6.03 12.25
C ALA A 70 2.28 5.74 12.99
N ALA A 71 2.64 4.48 13.13
CA ALA A 71 3.86 4.06 13.83
C ALA A 71 5.13 4.26 13.00
N LEU A 72 5.08 3.94 11.70
CA LEU A 72 6.27 3.85 10.85
C LEU A 72 6.50 5.12 10.00
N PHE A 73 5.50 5.94 9.82
CA PHE A 73 5.56 7.19 9.06
C PHE A 73 4.99 8.37 9.86
N PRO A 74 5.48 8.62 11.10
CA PRO A 74 4.99 9.73 11.90
C PRO A 74 5.29 11.06 11.19
N SER A 75 4.31 11.95 11.18
CA SER A 75 4.42 13.26 10.52
C SER A 75 3.41 14.21 11.16
N ASP A 76 3.73 15.49 11.15
CA ASP A 76 2.83 16.54 11.64
C ASP A 76 1.72 16.89 10.64
N GLY A 77 1.84 16.42 9.42
CA GLY A 77 0.88 16.64 8.35
C GLY A 77 0.17 15.35 7.90
N PRO A 78 -0.74 15.46 6.90
CA PRO A 78 -1.36 14.29 6.29
C PRO A 78 -0.30 13.36 5.70
N PHE A 79 -0.57 12.05 5.74
CA PHE A 79 0.27 11.06 5.10
C PHE A 79 0.31 11.28 3.59
N ASP A 80 1.49 11.56 3.06
CA ASP A 80 1.70 11.86 1.65
C ASP A 80 3.06 11.34 1.19
N PRO A 81 3.18 10.03 0.96
CA PRO A 81 4.43 9.41 0.56
C PRO A 81 4.78 9.74 -0.90
N PRO A 82 6.05 9.62 -1.30
CA PRO A 82 6.45 9.76 -2.69
C PRO A 82 5.80 8.69 -3.57
N ASP A 83 5.68 8.96 -4.87
CA ASP A 83 5.00 8.07 -5.82
C ASP A 83 5.54 6.64 -5.81
N GLU A 84 6.85 6.49 -5.67
CA GLU A 84 7.51 5.17 -5.64
C GLU A 84 7.05 4.29 -4.48
N TRP A 85 6.65 4.89 -3.36
CA TRP A 85 6.16 4.13 -2.22
C TRP A 85 4.91 3.31 -2.55
N TRP A 86 4.03 3.84 -3.40
CA TRP A 86 2.83 3.13 -3.83
C TRP A 86 3.12 1.89 -4.68
N ARG A 87 4.32 1.79 -5.23
CA ARG A 87 4.78 0.62 -5.99
C ARG A 87 5.33 -0.50 -5.11
N THR A 88 5.59 -0.22 -3.83
CA THR A 88 6.02 -1.22 -2.85
C THR A 88 4.88 -2.18 -2.52
N ALA A 89 5.19 -3.35 -1.95
CA ALA A 89 4.16 -4.30 -1.52
C ALA A 89 3.22 -3.69 -0.47
N PHE A 90 3.77 -2.94 0.48
CA PHE A 90 2.98 -2.23 1.49
C PHE A 90 2.12 -1.13 0.88
N GLY A 91 2.68 -0.29 0.01
CA GLY A 91 1.94 0.76 -0.68
C GLY A 91 0.77 0.21 -1.51
N ARG A 92 0.97 -0.89 -2.23
CA ARG A 92 -0.08 -1.55 -2.99
C ARG A 92 -1.19 -2.10 -2.09
N ALA A 93 -0.84 -2.69 -0.95
CA ALA A 93 -1.81 -3.18 0.01
C ALA A 93 -2.64 -2.02 0.60
N VAL A 94 -2.00 -0.92 0.98
CA VAL A 94 -2.69 0.29 1.49
C VAL A 94 -3.62 0.87 0.44
N ALA A 95 -3.16 1.06 -0.79
CA ALA A 95 -3.99 1.61 -1.88
C ALA A 95 -5.25 0.78 -2.12
N ARG A 96 -5.12 -0.53 -2.10
CA ARG A 96 -6.25 -1.46 -2.30
C ARG A 96 -7.24 -1.43 -1.14
N ARG A 97 -6.77 -1.38 0.10
CA ARG A 97 -7.62 -1.50 1.30
C ARG A 97 -8.15 -0.18 1.81
N ALA A 98 -7.30 0.83 1.87
CA ALA A 98 -7.60 2.13 2.46
C ALA A 98 -7.65 3.28 1.44
N GLY A 99 -7.22 3.04 0.20
CA GLY A 99 -7.03 4.11 -0.77
C GLY A 99 -5.85 5.00 -0.38
N HIS A 100 -6.00 6.30 -0.48
CA HIS A 100 -5.01 7.25 0.01
C HIS A 100 -5.44 7.81 1.37
N PRO A 101 -4.77 7.45 2.48
CA PRO A 101 -5.20 7.86 3.81
C PRO A 101 -5.14 9.37 4.06
N GLY A 102 -4.32 10.10 3.31
CA GLY A 102 -4.09 11.52 3.53
C GLY A 102 -4.74 12.46 2.51
N ARG A 103 -5.25 11.97 1.38
CA ARG A 103 -5.77 12.81 0.29
C ARG A 103 -7.01 12.22 -0.36
N GLN A 104 -7.95 13.08 -0.75
CA GLN A 104 -9.13 12.71 -1.55
C GLN A 104 -8.86 12.77 -3.05
N ALA A 105 -7.84 13.50 -3.47
CA ALA A 105 -7.42 13.62 -4.85
C ALA A 105 -5.91 13.60 -4.95
N VAL A 106 -5.39 13.02 -6.03
CA VAL A 106 -3.95 12.93 -6.31
C VAL A 106 -3.66 13.33 -7.75
N PRO A 107 -2.43 13.80 -8.05
CA PRO A 107 -2.00 14.02 -9.42
C PRO A 107 -2.06 12.73 -10.25
N PHE A 108 -2.09 12.86 -11.57
CA PHE A 108 -2.11 11.71 -12.48
C PHE A 108 -0.89 10.78 -12.32
N SER A 109 0.29 11.34 -12.03
CA SER A 109 1.49 10.55 -11.76
C SER A 109 1.36 9.68 -10.51
N THR A 110 0.81 10.22 -9.43
CA THR A 110 0.54 9.47 -8.20
C THR A 110 -0.53 8.40 -8.42
N ALA A 111 -1.59 8.73 -9.13
CA ALA A 111 -2.63 7.75 -9.51
C ALA A 111 -2.04 6.59 -10.31
N GLY A 112 -1.14 6.87 -11.25
CA GLY A 112 -0.41 5.85 -12.00
C GLY A 112 0.42 4.94 -11.11
N ALA A 113 1.14 5.51 -10.13
CA ALA A 113 1.90 4.75 -9.16
C ALA A 113 1.00 3.85 -8.29
N MET A 114 -0.12 4.37 -7.81
CA MET A 114 -1.10 3.61 -7.02
C MET A 114 -1.73 2.46 -7.80
N LEU A 115 -2.00 2.65 -9.08
CA LEU A 115 -2.61 1.66 -9.98
C LEU A 115 -1.59 0.72 -10.62
N GLY A 116 -0.29 1.03 -10.56
CA GLY A 116 0.76 0.27 -11.23
C GLY A 116 0.75 0.44 -12.75
N ILE A 117 0.30 1.60 -13.25
CA ILE A 117 0.24 1.94 -14.68
C ILE A 117 0.96 3.26 -14.97
N THR A 118 1.11 3.58 -16.25
CA THR A 118 1.70 4.84 -16.67
C THR A 118 0.74 6.02 -16.48
N ARG A 119 1.28 7.25 -16.42
CA ARG A 119 0.49 8.47 -16.41
C ARG A 119 -0.47 8.53 -17.60
N GLN A 120 -0.01 8.14 -18.79
CA GLN A 120 -0.86 8.08 -19.98
C GLN A 120 -2.00 7.07 -19.82
N GLY A 121 -1.73 5.92 -19.21
CA GLY A 121 -2.76 4.94 -18.87
C GLY A 121 -3.84 5.51 -17.95
N VAL A 122 -3.47 6.38 -17.00
CA VAL A 122 -4.42 7.10 -16.15
C VAL A 122 -5.30 8.04 -16.98
N HIS A 123 -4.70 8.82 -17.87
CA HIS A 123 -5.45 9.71 -18.78
C HIS A 123 -6.49 8.93 -19.61
N ASP A 124 -6.12 7.79 -20.12
CA ASP A 124 -7.00 6.94 -20.91
C ASP A 124 -8.18 6.41 -20.08
N LEU A 125 -7.91 6.00 -18.83
CA LEU A 125 -8.97 5.54 -17.93
C LEU A 125 -9.94 6.67 -17.54
N VAL A 126 -9.43 7.88 -17.32
CA VAL A 126 -10.28 9.06 -17.06
C VAL A 126 -11.15 9.38 -18.27
N LYS A 127 -10.59 9.35 -19.48
CA LYS A 127 -11.33 9.54 -20.73
C LYS A 127 -12.45 8.53 -20.92
N ARG A 128 -12.23 7.28 -20.52
CA ARG A 128 -13.23 6.19 -20.62
C ARG A 128 -14.19 6.15 -19.44
N ALA A 129 -14.18 7.14 -18.56
CA ALA A 129 -14.96 7.18 -17.32
C ALA A 129 -14.75 5.96 -16.41
N LYS A 130 -13.55 5.36 -16.45
CA LYS A 130 -13.14 4.26 -15.55
C LYS A 130 -12.47 4.76 -14.28
N LEU A 131 -12.04 6.01 -14.26
CA LEU A 131 -11.58 6.77 -13.11
C LEU A 131 -12.28 8.12 -13.10
N ASP A 132 -12.51 8.65 -11.91
CA ASP A 132 -13.21 9.92 -11.71
C ASP A 132 -12.20 11.05 -11.48
N ARG A 133 -12.39 12.19 -12.14
CA ARG A 133 -11.74 13.44 -11.78
C ARG A 133 -12.31 13.97 -10.49
N HIS A 134 -11.45 14.52 -9.64
CA HIS A 134 -11.90 15.26 -8.46
C HIS A 134 -12.26 16.70 -8.85
N PRO A 135 -13.32 17.31 -8.27
CA PRO A 135 -13.69 18.69 -8.56
C PRO A 135 -12.57 19.71 -8.36
N ASP A 136 -11.70 19.50 -7.39
CA ASP A 136 -10.56 20.37 -7.08
C ASP A 136 -9.30 20.05 -7.90
N GLY A 137 -9.40 19.18 -8.88
CA GLY A 137 -8.30 18.73 -9.74
C GLY A 137 -7.74 17.37 -9.33
N GLY A 138 -7.05 16.73 -10.26
CA GLY A 138 -6.49 15.40 -10.07
C GLY A 138 -7.51 14.29 -10.18
N VAL A 139 -7.14 13.10 -9.71
CA VAL A 139 -7.94 11.89 -9.75
C VAL A 139 -8.48 11.59 -8.36
N SER A 140 -9.76 11.25 -8.26
CA SER A 140 -10.38 10.81 -7.01
C SER A 140 -9.72 9.54 -6.49
N THR A 141 -9.20 9.58 -5.26
CA THR A 141 -8.57 8.42 -4.61
C THR A 141 -9.57 7.32 -4.32
N ASP A 142 -10.81 7.66 -4.12
CA ASP A 142 -11.92 6.70 -3.97
C ASP A 142 -12.16 5.91 -5.27
N SER A 143 -12.09 6.57 -6.42
CA SER A 143 -12.19 5.89 -7.72
C SER A 143 -11.00 4.97 -7.99
N ILE A 144 -9.80 5.35 -7.55
CA ILE A 144 -8.60 4.49 -7.62
C ILE A 144 -8.81 3.23 -6.79
N ARG A 145 -9.25 3.36 -5.55
CA ARG A 145 -9.52 2.22 -4.67
C ARG A 145 -10.56 1.27 -5.27
N ARG A 146 -11.66 1.82 -5.78
CA ARG A 146 -12.70 1.02 -6.45
C ARG A 146 -12.14 0.27 -7.65
N ARG A 147 -11.31 0.92 -8.45
CA ARG A 147 -10.66 0.30 -9.62
C ARG A 147 -9.76 -0.85 -9.22
N LEU A 148 -8.96 -0.71 -8.16
CA LEU A 148 -8.08 -1.77 -7.65
C LEU A 148 -8.84 -2.99 -7.14
N ASN A 149 -10.06 -2.82 -6.68
CA ASN A 149 -10.90 -3.89 -6.14
C ASN A 149 -11.89 -4.47 -7.16
N GLN A 150 -11.97 -3.92 -8.36
CA GLN A 150 -12.76 -4.53 -9.43
C GLN A 150 -12.15 -5.87 -9.84
N PRO A 151 -12.97 -6.92 -10.05
CA PRO A 151 -12.47 -8.13 -10.69
C PRO A 151 -11.82 -7.74 -12.01
N GLN A 152 -10.57 -8.17 -12.22
CA GLN A 152 -9.98 -8.06 -13.55
C GLN A 152 -10.91 -8.80 -14.50
N GLU A 153 -11.50 -8.08 -15.44
CA GLU A 153 -12.05 -8.68 -16.64
C GLU A 153 -10.86 -9.37 -17.32
N ARG A 154 -10.66 -10.64 -16.98
CA ARG A 154 -9.75 -11.48 -17.74
C ARG A 154 -10.24 -11.37 -19.17
N HIS A 155 -9.37 -10.95 -20.05
CA HIS A 155 -9.57 -10.98 -21.47
C HIS A 155 -10.06 -12.39 -21.89
N ALA A 156 -11.37 -12.59 -21.84
CA ALA A 156 -12.05 -13.65 -22.53
C ALA A 156 -12.24 -13.20 -23.99
N ALA A 157 -11.15 -12.92 -24.66
CA ALA A 157 -11.14 -12.63 -26.09
C ALA A 157 -9.90 -13.22 -26.71
N ARG A 158 -9.81 -14.54 -26.73
CA ARG A 158 -9.02 -15.32 -27.73
C ARG A 158 -9.38 -16.76 -27.56
N HIS A 159 -10.41 -17.18 -28.24
CA HIS A 159 -10.50 -18.41 -29.01
C HIS A 159 -11.91 -18.54 -29.55
N ASP A 160 -12.16 -17.82 -30.61
CA ASP A 160 -13.12 -18.29 -31.60
C ASP A 160 -12.56 -17.95 -32.98
N ARG A 161 -11.72 -18.82 -33.48
CA ARG A 161 -11.41 -18.99 -34.87
C ARG A 161 -10.97 -20.45 -35.08
N HIS A 162 -11.91 -21.28 -35.34
CA HIS A 162 -11.93 -22.26 -36.43
C HIS A 162 -13.24 -23.03 -36.39
#